data_7050e48b90093e833d54fcead082bcbc
#
_entry.id   7050e48b90093e833d54fcead082bcbc
#
_cell.length_a   1.000
_cell.length_b   1.000
_cell.length_c   1.000
_cell.angle_alpha   90.00
_cell.angle_beta   90.00
_cell.angle_gamma   90.00
#
_symmetry.space_group_name_H-M   'P 1'
#
loop_
_entity.id
_entity.type
_entity.pdbx_description
1 polymer ?
#
loop_
_entity_poly.entity_id
_entity_poly.type
_entity_poly.pdbx_seq_one_letter_code
_entity_poly.pdbx_strand_id
1 'polypeptide(L)'
;MNDQEILAGFGEIVEEIAGLPANEVTPGKSFVGDLDIDSLSMVEIAVAAQDRFGVEIPDDELKDLITVQDVVAYVAKNSGGSA
;
A
#
# COMPACT_ATOMS: atom_id res chain seq x y z
N MET A 1 -11.74 -0.31 -9.06
CA MET A 1 -11.32 -1.22 -7.98
C MET A 1 -11.93 -0.77 -6.68
N ASN A 2 -12.45 -1.68 -5.88
CA ASN A 2 -12.97 -1.30 -4.59
C ASN A 2 -11.88 -1.46 -3.51
N ASP A 3 -12.17 -0.96 -2.32
CA ASP A 3 -11.19 -0.95 -1.24
C ASP A 3 -10.71 -2.35 -0.87
N GLN A 4 -11.59 -3.34 -0.92
CA GLN A 4 -11.22 -4.70 -0.56
C GLN A 4 -10.25 -5.31 -1.56
N GLU A 5 -10.45 -5.03 -2.83
CA GLU A 5 -9.54 -5.50 -3.87
C GLU A 5 -8.17 -4.86 -3.72
N ILE A 6 -8.16 -3.57 -3.44
CA ILE A 6 -6.90 -2.86 -3.24
C ILE A 6 -6.18 -3.40 -2.01
N LEU A 7 -6.90 -3.59 -0.93
CA LEU A 7 -6.33 -4.11 0.31
C LEU A 7 -5.75 -5.50 0.10
N ALA A 8 -6.48 -6.38 -0.58
CA ALA A 8 -6.01 -7.73 -0.85
C ALA A 8 -4.74 -7.72 -1.70
N GLY A 9 -4.74 -6.92 -2.76
CA GLY A 9 -3.57 -6.81 -3.62
C GLY A 9 -2.39 -6.20 -2.90
N PHE A 10 -2.64 -5.21 -2.09
CA PHE A 10 -1.58 -4.58 -1.32
C PHE A 10 -1.01 -5.53 -0.28
N GLY A 11 -1.85 -6.35 0.34
CA GLY A 11 -1.39 -7.37 1.28
C GLY A 11 -0.45 -8.36 0.62
N GLU A 12 -0.75 -8.76 -0.62
CA GLU A 12 0.13 -9.65 -1.36
C GLU A 12 1.48 -9.01 -1.63
N ILE A 13 1.48 -7.73 -1.96
CA ILE A 13 2.72 -6.99 -2.20
C ILE A 13 3.56 -6.94 -0.92
N VAL A 14 2.95 -6.62 0.20
CA VAL A 14 3.65 -6.53 1.47
C VAL A 14 4.19 -7.91 1.88
N GLU A 15 3.41 -8.94 1.65
CA GLU A 15 3.86 -10.30 1.96
C GLU A 15 5.10 -10.66 1.14
N GLU A 16 5.10 -10.32 -0.12
CA GLU A 16 6.21 -10.64 -1.02
C GLU A 16 7.47 -9.87 -0.68
N ILE A 17 7.32 -8.58 -0.39
CA ILE A 17 8.49 -7.70 -0.18
C ILE A 17 8.96 -7.72 1.27
N ALA A 18 8.05 -7.63 2.22
CA ALA A 18 8.39 -7.53 3.62
C ALA A 18 8.32 -8.87 4.37
N GLY A 19 7.77 -9.89 3.75
CA GLY A 19 7.69 -11.20 4.39
C GLY A 19 6.61 -11.33 5.45
N LEU A 20 5.68 -10.40 5.48
CA LEU A 20 4.60 -10.43 6.46
C LEU A 20 3.39 -11.15 5.89
N PRO A 21 2.67 -11.95 6.71
CA PRO A 21 1.45 -12.60 6.21
C PRO A 21 0.44 -11.55 5.77
N ALA A 22 -0.21 -11.81 4.64
CA ALA A 22 -1.17 -10.85 4.10
C ALA A 22 -2.29 -10.54 5.09
N ASN A 23 -2.65 -11.49 5.94
CA ASN A 23 -3.73 -11.27 6.90
C ASN A 23 -3.35 -10.32 8.04
N GLU A 24 -2.07 -9.96 8.16
CA GLU A 24 -1.65 -8.96 9.13
C GLU A 24 -1.71 -7.55 8.52
N VAL A 25 -1.89 -7.46 7.24
CA VAL A 25 -1.95 -6.16 6.55
C VAL A 25 -3.40 -5.68 6.57
N THR A 26 -3.77 -5.04 7.66
CA THR A 26 -5.14 -4.54 7.86
C THR A 26 -5.14 -3.02 7.84
N PRO A 27 -6.28 -2.40 7.54
CA PRO A 27 -6.33 -0.94 7.33
C PRO A 27 -5.81 -0.11 8.50
N GLY A 28 -6.00 -0.57 9.73
CA GLY A 28 -5.58 0.19 10.90
C GLY A 28 -4.11 0.09 11.24
N LYS A 29 -3.35 -0.74 10.54
CA LYS A 29 -1.94 -0.93 10.86
C LYS A 29 -1.08 0.16 10.25
N SER A 30 -0.11 0.66 11.03
CA SER A 30 0.88 1.58 10.49
C SER A 30 2.05 0.78 9.94
N PHE A 31 2.69 1.31 8.90
CA PHE A 31 3.78 0.58 8.26
C PHE A 31 5.00 0.47 9.16
N VAL A 32 5.42 1.58 9.74
CA VAL A 32 6.63 1.60 10.55
C VAL A 32 6.37 1.07 11.95
N GLY A 33 5.27 1.51 12.57
CA GLY A 33 4.99 1.16 13.95
C GLY A 33 4.47 -0.26 14.13
N ASP A 34 3.46 -0.63 13.35
CA ASP A 34 2.80 -1.92 13.54
C ASP A 34 3.39 -3.03 12.68
N LEU A 35 3.76 -2.72 11.46
CA LEU A 35 4.29 -3.72 10.54
C LEU A 35 5.81 -3.75 10.50
N ASP A 36 6.44 -2.80 11.17
CA ASP A 36 7.91 -2.74 11.28
C ASP A 36 8.58 -2.73 9.91
N ILE A 37 8.00 -1.99 8.97
CA ILE A 37 8.53 -1.87 7.61
C ILE A 37 9.39 -0.62 7.55
N ASP A 38 10.65 -0.76 7.12
CA ASP A 38 11.55 0.39 7.04
C ASP A 38 11.29 1.21 5.77
N SER A 39 11.94 2.37 5.68
CA SER A 39 11.68 3.29 4.57
C SER A 39 12.12 2.73 3.23
N LEU A 40 13.16 1.90 3.22
CA LEU A 40 13.61 1.31 1.97
C LEU A 40 12.57 0.31 1.43
N SER A 41 12.03 -0.52 2.31
CA SER A 41 10.98 -1.45 1.93
C SER A 41 9.72 -0.72 1.50
N MET A 42 9.43 0.42 2.12
CA MET A 42 8.29 1.23 1.72
C MET A 42 8.41 1.71 0.28
N VAL A 43 9.61 2.10 -0.13
CA VAL A 43 9.83 2.52 -1.51
C VAL A 43 9.57 1.35 -2.46
N GLU A 44 10.06 0.18 -2.11
CA GLU A 44 9.84 -1.01 -2.94
C GLU A 44 8.36 -1.37 -3.03
N ILE A 45 7.67 -1.27 -1.90
CA ILE A 45 6.23 -1.55 -1.85
C ILE A 45 5.48 -0.55 -2.72
N ALA A 46 5.87 0.73 -2.65
CA ALA A 46 5.22 1.76 -3.46
C ALA A 46 5.40 1.50 -4.95
N VAL A 47 6.61 1.11 -5.37
CA VAL A 47 6.87 0.81 -6.77
C VAL A 47 6.02 -0.38 -7.23
N ALA A 48 5.94 -1.41 -6.41
CA ALA A 48 5.14 -2.58 -6.73
C ALA A 48 3.65 -2.22 -6.82
N ALA A 49 3.18 -1.36 -5.93
CA ALA A 49 1.79 -0.93 -5.93
C ALA A 49 1.48 -0.10 -7.17
N GLN A 50 2.39 0.76 -7.58
CA GLN A 50 2.22 1.53 -8.80
C GLN A 50 2.05 0.63 -10.01
N ASP A 51 2.87 -0.40 -10.07
CA ASP A 51 2.81 -1.35 -11.18
C ASP A 51 1.53 -2.17 -11.13
N ARG A 52 1.15 -2.62 -9.95
CA ARG A 52 -0.02 -3.50 -9.80
C ARG A 52 -1.34 -2.77 -10.04
N PHE A 53 -1.46 -1.56 -9.51
CA PHE A 53 -2.73 -0.83 -9.55
C PHE A 53 -2.77 0.24 -10.65
N GLY A 54 -1.65 0.51 -11.28
CA GLY A 54 -1.59 1.54 -12.29
C GLY A 54 -1.76 2.94 -11.73
N VAL A 55 -1.39 3.13 -10.48
CA VAL A 55 -1.51 4.41 -9.79
C VAL A 55 -0.13 4.91 -9.42
N GLU A 56 0.17 6.15 -9.80
CA GLU A 56 1.45 6.74 -9.46
C GLU A 56 1.47 7.19 -8.00
N ILE A 57 2.53 6.83 -7.29
CA ILE A 57 2.70 7.21 -5.88
C ILE A 57 4.02 7.96 -5.74
N PRO A 58 4.00 9.29 -5.85
CA PRO A 58 5.23 10.07 -5.73
C PRO A 58 5.82 10.00 -4.32
N ASP A 59 7.11 10.20 -4.21
CA ASP A 59 7.79 10.16 -2.92
C ASP A 59 7.18 11.15 -1.93
N ASP A 60 6.77 12.31 -2.40
CA ASP A 60 6.15 13.31 -1.54
C ASP A 60 4.86 12.82 -0.90
N GLU A 61 4.09 12.05 -1.66
CA GLU A 61 2.85 11.47 -1.11
C GLU A 61 3.15 10.29 -0.22
N LEU A 62 4.17 9.52 -0.57
CA LEU A 62 4.51 8.31 0.16
C LEU A 62 4.79 8.59 1.64
N LYS A 63 5.46 9.68 1.94
CA LYS A 63 5.79 10.01 3.32
C LYS A 63 4.55 10.36 4.16
N ASP A 64 3.44 10.68 3.51
CA ASP A 64 2.19 10.97 4.18
C ASP A 64 1.32 9.73 4.35
N LEU A 65 1.69 8.64 3.68
CA LEU A 65 0.93 7.39 3.75
C LEU A 65 1.45 6.56 4.91
N ILE A 66 0.89 6.78 6.08
CA ILE A 66 1.39 6.21 7.33
C ILE A 66 0.77 4.85 7.62
N THR A 67 -0.51 4.67 7.29
CA THR A 67 -1.21 3.42 7.56
C THR A 67 -1.61 2.73 6.26
N VAL A 68 -1.97 1.45 6.39
CA VAL A 68 -2.48 0.68 5.24
C VAL A 68 -3.71 1.36 4.67
N GLN A 69 -4.59 1.88 5.53
CA GLN A 69 -5.79 2.58 5.08
C GLN A 69 -5.43 3.80 4.23
N ASP A 70 -4.37 4.51 4.59
CA ASP A 70 -3.94 5.68 3.82
C ASP A 70 -3.60 5.27 2.39
N VAL A 71 -2.90 4.15 2.22
CA VAL A 71 -2.54 3.66 0.88
C VAL A 71 -3.77 3.20 0.13
N VAL A 72 -4.66 2.47 0.78
CA VAL A 72 -5.88 1.99 0.13
C VAL A 72 -6.71 3.17 -0.35
N ALA A 73 -6.87 4.18 0.49
CA ALA A 73 -7.63 5.37 0.12
C ALA A 73 -6.97 6.12 -1.03
N TYR A 74 -5.64 6.24 -0.99
CA TYR A 74 -4.91 6.93 -2.05
C TYR A 74 -5.07 6.21 -3.38
N VAL A 75 -4.92 4.89 -3.38
CA VAL A 75 -5.06 4.11 -4.61
C VAL A 75 -6.49 4.19 -5.12
N ALA A 76 -7.46 4.08 -4.23
CA ALA A 76 -8.87 4.15 -4.63
C ALA A 76 -9.18 5.50 -5.28
N LYS A 77 -8.66 6.56 -4.71
CA LYS A 77 -8.90 7.91 -5.22
C LYS A 77 -8.26 8.14 -6.57
N ASN A 78 -7.09 7.55 -6.80
CA ASN A 78 -6.30 7.84 -7.99
C ASN A 78 -6.31 6.72 -9.02
N SER A 79 -7.02 5.65 -8.80
CA SER A 79 -6.96 4.47 -9.66
C SER A 79 -7.81 4.56 -10.90
N GLY A 80 -8.16 5.69 -11.33
CA GLY A 80 -8.89 5.81 -12.57
C GLY A 80 -10.26 5.15 -12.54
N GLY A 81 -10.58 4.54 -11.49
CA GLY A 81 -11.89 3.98 -11.34
C GLY A 81 -12.93 5.03 -11.47
N SER A 82 -12.46 6.17 -11.44
CA SER A 82 -13.23 7.31 -11.83
C SER A 82 -13.99 7.10 -13.10
N ALA A 83 -13.52 6.33 -13.89
CA ALA A 83 -14.19 6.17 -15.18
C ALA A 83 -15.60 5.73 -14.98
#